data_426a51e419ca05113eab74fa2820b4ea
#
_entry.id   426a51e419ca05113eab74fa2820b4ea
#
_cell.length_a   1.000
_cell.length_b   1.000
_cell.length_c   1.000
_cell.angle_alpha   90.00
_cell.angle_beta   90.00
_cell.angle_gamma   90.00
#
_symmetry.space_group_name_H-M   'P 1'
#
loop_
_entity.id
_entity.type
_entity.pdbx_description
1 polymer ?
#
loop_
_entity_poly.entity_id
_entity_poly.type
_entity_poly.pdbx_seq_one_letter_code
_entity_poly.pdbx_strand_id
1 'polypeptide(L)'
;GQMWMKQTTDGTISFGKAGSTTAIYSLSESGVSQNGSNLISRSSDGITSIGANSLKLQESNGFQKMWATNASGDSIPIDITNGSKLLINGRDVEQSINNVGALSAALTGLPTIPNDTTLACGLGTGTHGGDFALSGGCASKVNEKLSINYAASVTMPGQNYAGDFEDKFSARAGFVWK
;
A
#
# COMPACT_ATOMS: atom_id res chain seq x y z
N GLY A 1 -21.79 -42.03 -5.91
CA GLY A 1 -22.69 -41.61 -6.98
C GLY A 1 -21.94 -41.54 -8.30
N GLN A 2 -22.54 -41.94 -9.39
CA GLN A 2 -21.94 -41.87 -10.72
C GLN A 2 -21.87 -40.40 -11.18
N MET A 3 -20.82 -40.05 -11.87
CA MET A 3 -20.69 -38.75 -12.54
C MET A 3 -20.66 -38.95 -14.05
N TRP A 4 -21.14 -37.98 -14.80
CA TRP A 4 -21.01 -37.94 -16.25
C TRP A 4 -19.95 -36.88 -16.63
N MET A 5 -19.31 -37.08 -17.76
CA MET A 5 -18.42 -36.12 -18.42
C MET A 5 -18.93 -35.91 -19.84
N LYS A 6 -18.94 -34.67 -20.29
CA LYS A 6 -19.32 -34.26 -21.64
C LYS A 6 -18.35 -33.24 -22.18
N GLN A 7 -17.97 -33.40 -23.41
CA GLN A 7 -17.24 -32.34 -24.17
C GLN A 7 -18.20 -31.76 -25.21
N THR A 8 -18.21 -30.47 -25.32
CA THR A 8 -18.99 -29.71 -26.31
C THR A 8 -18.10 -29.33 -27.50
N THR A 9 -18.72 -28.92 -28.61
CA THR A 9 -18.02 -28.57 -29.86
C THR A 9 -17.10 -27.33 -29.73
N ASP A 10 -17.35 -26.48 -28.74
CA ASP A 10 -16.54 -25.34 -28.40
C ASP A 10 -15.31 -25.69 -27.50
N GLY A 11 -15.11 -26.97 -27.26
CA GLY A 11 -13.99 -27.47 -26.45
C GLY A 11 -14.23 -27.50 -24.94
N THR A 12 -15.42 -27.05 -24.46
CA THR A 12 -15.72 -27.06 -23.04
C THR A 12 -15.91 -28.50 -22.54
N ILE A 13 -15.24 -28.87 -21.44
CA ILE A 13 -15.40 -30.13 -20.74
C ILE A 13 -16.22 -29.89 -19.48
N SER A 14 -17.30 -30.62 -19.34
CA SER A 14 -18.23 -30.49 -18.21
C SER A 14 -18.38 -31.80 -17.44
N PHE A 15 -18.57 -31.69 -16.14
CA PHE A 15 -18.78 -32.79 -15.21
C PHE A 15 -20.07 -32.55 -14.43
N GLY A 16 -20.89 -33.58 -14.31
CA GLY A 16 -22.14 -33.48 -13.57
C GLY A 16 -22.53 -34.81 -12.91
N LYS A 17 -23.56 -34.78 -12.06
CA LYS A 17 -24.07 -35.94 -11.38
C LYS A 17 -24.92 -36.75 -12.36
N ALA A 18 -24.81 -38.07 -12.34
CA ALA A 18 -25.66 -38.96 -13.13
C ALA A 18 -27.16 -38.68 -12.87
N GLY A 19 -27.94 -38.61 -13.93
CA GLY A 19 -29.36 -38.27 -13.88
C GLY A 19 -29.66 -36.74 -13.86
N SER A 20 -28.66 -35.90 -13.84
CA SER A 20 -28.79 -34.44 -14.02
C SER A 20 -28.25 -34.01 -15.37
N THR A 21 -28.86 -33.02 -15.99
CA THR A 21 -28.36 -32.36 -17.21
C THR A 21 -27.49 -31.17 -16.91
N THR A 22 -27.47 -30.73 -15.63
CA THR A 22 -26.68 -29.54 -15.18
C THR A 22 -25.28 -29.96 -14.81
N ALA A 23 -24.30 -29.26 -15.36
CA ALA A 23 -22.89 -29.41 -14.99
C ALA A 23 -22.64 -28.84 -13.60
N ILE A 24 -21.87 -29.56 -12.79
CA ILE A 24 -21.34 -29.06 -11.50
C ILE A 24 -20.06 -28.31 -11.75
N TYR A 25 -19.17 -28.85 -12.58
CA TYR A 25 -17.91 -28.21 -12.97
C TYR A 25 -17.82 -28.12 -14.49
N SER A 26 -17.27 -27.04 -14.97
CA SER A 26 -16.91 -26.86 -16.38
C SER A 26 -15.54 -26.27 -16.53
N LEU A 27 -14.78 -26.82 -17.49
CA LEU A 27 -13.49 -26.30 -17.93
C LEU A 27 -13.65 -25.80 -19.36
N SER A 28 -13.28 -24.56 -19.62
CA SER A 28 -13.32 -23.94 -20.93
C SER A 28 -12.02 -23.20 -21.20
N GLU A 29 -11.86 -22.67 -22.40
CA GLU A 29 -10.73 -21.80 -22.74
C GLU A 29 -10.63 -20.57 -21.82
N SER A 30 -11.75 -20.05 -21.35
CA SER A 30 -11.81 -18.89 -20.45
C SER A 30 -11.61 -19.21 -18.97
N GLY A 31 -11.61 -20.51 -18.57
CA GLY A 31 -11.37 -20.88 -17.17
C GLY A 31 -12.18 -22.04 -16.64
N VAL A 32 -12.35 -22.04 -15.33
CA VAL A 32 -13.04 -23.08 -14.55
C VAL A 32 -14.25 -22.51 -13.84
N SER A 33 -15.38 -23.16 -13.94
CA SER A 33 -16.61 -22.76 -13.25
C SER A 33 -17.18 -23.89 -12.39
N GLN A 34 -17.94 -23.54 -11.36
CA GLN A 34 -18.72 -24.45 -10.53
C GLN A 34 -20.16 -23.92 -10.43
N ASN A 35 -21.11 -24.78 -10.71
CA ASN A 35 -22.54 -24.42 -10.70
C ASN A 35 -22.87 -23.15 -11.50
N GLY A 36 -22.18 -22.95 -12.63
CA GLY A 36 -22.32 -21.76 -13.48
C GLY A 36 -21.59 -20.50 -12.99
N SER A 37 -20.95 -20.55 -11.83
CA SER A 37 -20.14 -19.43 -11.30
C SER A 37 -18.67 -19.66 -11.59
N ASN A 38 -17.97 -18.63 -12.09
CA ASN A 38 -16.53 -18.70 -12.37
C ASN A 38 -15.73 -18.83 -11.07
N LEU A 39 -14.91 -19.87 -10.96
CA LEU A 39 -13.93 -20.04 -9.89
C LEU A 39 -12.60 -19.38 -10.26
N ILE A 40 -12.13 -19.67 -11.47
CA ILE A 40 -10.94 -19.07 -12.05
C ILE A 40 -11.25 -18.77 -13.51
N SER A 41 -11.02 -17.56 -13.93
CA SER A 41 -11.17 -17.16 -15.32
C SER A 41 -9.99 -16.31 -15.79
N ARG A 42 -9.71 -16.37 -17.10
CA ARG A 42 -8.68 -15.54 -17.73
C ARG A 42 -9.31 -14.79 -18.90
N SER A 43 -9.12 -13.47 -18.91
CA SER A 43 -9.55 -12.61 -20.00
C SER A 43 -8.53 -12.55 -21.13
N SER A 44 -8.93 -12.04 -22.31
CA SER A 44 -8.05 -11.83 -23.45
C SER A 44 -6.87 -10.89 -23.17
N ASP A 45 -7.03 -9.96 -22.22
CA ASP A 45 -6.01 -9.01 -21.76
C ASP A 45 -5.04 -9.62 -20.74
N GLY A 46 -5.13 -10.94 -20.49
CA GLY A 46 -4.24 -11.65 -19.61
C GLY A 46 -4.56 -11.52 -18.12
N ILE A 47 -5.73 -10.95 -17.76
CA ILE A 47 -6.17 -10.85 -16.36
C ILE A 47 -6.71 -12.20 -15.91
N THR A 48 -6.13 -12.77 -14.87
CA THR A 48 -6.65 -13.94 -14.18
C THR A 48 -7.50 -13.49 -12.99
N SER A 49 -8.75 -13.90 -12.96
CA SER A 49 -9.69 -13.60 -11.87
C SER A 49 -9.97 -14.88 -11.06
N ILE A 50 -9.93 -14.76 -9.74
CA ILE A 50 -10.27 -15.83 -8.80
C ILE A 50 -11.56 -15.43 -8.08
N GLY A 51 -12.63 -16.22 -8.30
CA GLY A 51 -13.99 -15.87 -7.89
C GLY A 51 -14.63 -14.82 -8.78
N ALA A 52 -15.92 -14.56 -8.56
CA ALA A 52 -16.71 -13.72 -9.46
C ALA A 52 -16.25 -12.24 -9.48
N ASN A 53 -15.78 -11.69 -8.36
CA ASN A 53 -15.38 -10.27 -8.24
C ASN A 53 -14.20 -10.01 -7.28
N SER A 54 -13.46 -11.05 -6.88
CA SER A 54 -12.60 -10.91 -5.71
C SER A 54 -11.17 -10.55 -6.06
N LEU A 55 -10.37 -11.51 -6.45
CA LEU A 55 -8.94 -11.30 -6.68
C LEU A 55 -8.63 -11.36 -8.17
N LYS A 56 -7.93 -10.35 -8.66
CA LYS A 56 -7.45 -10.27 -10.04
C LYS A 56 -5.93 -10.21 -10.05
N LEU A 57 -5.33 -10.97 -10.95
CA LEU A 57 -3.89 -11.06 -11.14
C LEU A 57 -3.58 -10.75 -12.61
N GLN A 58 -2.58 -9.95 -12.85
CA GLN A 58 -2.10 -9.65 -14.19
C GLN A 58 -0.58 -9.49 -14.17
N GLU A 59 0.09 -10.06 -15.17
CA GLU A 59 1.48 -9.74 -15.46
C GLU A 59 1.53 -8.82 -16.68
N SER A 60 2.22 -7.69 -16.54
CA SER A 60 2.44 -6.74 -17.63
C SER A 60 3.77 -6.03 -17.44
N ASN A 61 4.65 -6.10 -18.45
CA ASN A 61 5.96 -5.42 -18.47
C ASN A 61 6.85 -5.71 -17.25
N GLY A 62 6.84 -6.97 -16.74
CA GLY A 62 7.60 -7.36 -15.56
C GLY A 62 6.97 -6.97 -14.22
N PHE A 63 5.78 -6.38 -14.23
CA PHE A 63 4.99 -6.10 -13.03
C PHE A 63 3.95 -7.18 -12.83
N GLN A 64 3.84 -7.66 -11.60
CA GLN A 64 2.70 -8.46 -11.17
C GLN A 64 1.71 -7.57 -10.43
N LYS A 65 0.57 -7.34 -11.06
CA LYS A 65 -0.52 -6.57 -10.45
C LYS A 65 -1.49 -7.52 -9.77
N MET A 66 -1.86 -7.16 -8.56
CA MET A 66 -2.89 -7.84 -7.81
C MET A 66 -3.88 -6.81 -7.27
N TRP A 67 -5.16 -6.99 -7.52
CA TRP A 67 -6.19 -6.09 -7.04
C TRP A 67 -7.49 -6.83 -6.75
N ALA A 68 -8.32 -6.22 -5.92
CA ALA A 68 -9.70 -6.62 -5.69
C ALA A 68 -10.63 -5.45 -6.00
N THR A 69 -11.90 -5.73 -6.19
CA THR A 69 -12.92 -4.70 -6.36
C THR A 69 -13.66 -4.51 -5.04
N ASN A 70 -13.79 -3.27 -4.57
CA ASN A 70 -14.59 -2.96 -3.41
C ASN A 70 -16.11 -3.04 -3.71
N ALA A 71 -16.95 -2.84 -2.71
CA ALA A 71 -18.41 -2.90 -2.87
C ALA A 71 -18.95 -1.81 -3.82
N SER A 72 -18.22 -0.72 -4.04
CA SER A 72 -18.57 0.34 -4.99
C SER A 72 -18.09 0.07 -6.41
N GLY A 73 -17.36 -1.03 -6.64
CA GLY A 73 -16.80 -1.38 -7.93
C GLY A 73 -15.42 -0.79 -8.23
N ASP A 74 -14.82 -0.02 -7.28
CA ASP A 74 -13.50 0.56 -7.46
C ASP A 74 -12.41 -0.49 -7.27
N SER A 75 -11.36 -0.42 -8.05
CA SER A 75 -10.19 -1.31 -7.92
C SER A 75 -9.30 -0.86 -6.77
N ILE A 76 -8.86 -1.82 -5.97
CA ILE A 76 -7.83 -1.63 -4.92
C ILE A 76 -6.58 -2.36 -5.38
N PRO A 77 -5.64 -1.71 -6.08
CA PRO A 77 -4.46 -2.38 -6.62
C PRO A 77 -3.40 -2.64 -5.55
N ILE A 78 -2.75 -3.81 -5.66
CA ILE A 78 -1.48 -4.13 -5.00
C ILE A 78 -0.52 -4.54 -6.12
N ASP A 79 0.49 -3.74 -6.38
CA ASP A 79 1.47 -4.01 -7.42
C ASP A 79 2.75 -4.57 -6.81
N ILE A 80 3.14 -5.77 -7.26
CA ILE A 80 4.41 -6.41 -6.91
C ILE A 80 5.27 -6.41 -8.17
N THR A 81 6.41 -5.73 -8.12
CA THR A 81 7.32 -5.65 -9.27
C THR A 81 8.35 -6.77 -9.27
N ASN A 82 8.84 -7.14 -10.45
CA ASN A 82 9.93 -8.10 -10.64
C ASN A 82 11.30 -7.56 -10.18
N GLY A 83 11.37 -6.46 -9.50
CA GLY A 83 12.59 -5.83 -8.98
C GLY A 83 12.54 -5.59 -7.47
N SER A 84 11.73 -6.36 -6.74
CA SER A 84 11.64 -6.31 -5.28
C SER A 84 10.94 -5.06 -4.70
N LYS A 85 10.01 -4.45 -5.43
CA LYS A 85 9.20 -3.34 -4.91
C LYS A 85 7.77 -3.80 -4.66
N LEU A 86 7.24 -3.51 -3.49
CA LEU A 86 5.81 -3.61 -3.21
C LEU A 86 5.18 -2.23 -3.38
N LEU A 87 4.33 -2.08 -4.40
CA LEU A 87 3.59 -0.85 -4.64
C LEU A 87 2.13 -1.00 -4.19
N ILE A 88 1.65 -0.08 -3.37
CA ILE A 88 0.24 0.04 -3.01
C ILE A 88 -0.26 1.38 -3.52
N ASN A 89 -1.25 1.38 -4.41
CA ASN A 89 -1.72 2.59 -5.12
C ASN A 89 -0.59 3.38 -5.80
N GLY A 90 0.39 2.67 -6.37
CA GLY A 90 1.54 3.30 -7.01
C GLY A 90 2.62 3.83 -6.07
N ARG A 91 2.46 3.69 -4.75
CA ARG A 91 3.44 4.10 -3.73
C ARG A 91 4.31 2.92 -3.34
N ASP A 92 5.61 3.13 -3.33
CA ASP A 92 6.59 2.17 -2.84
C ASP A 92 6.54 2.11 -1.30
N VAL A 93 6.21 0.93 -0.77
CA VAL A 93 6.04 0.72 0.67
C VAL A 93 7.36 0.88 1.41
N GLU A 94 8.46 0.36 0.89
CA GLU A 94 9.78 0.48 1.52
C GLU A 94 10.22 1.95 1.59
N GLN A 95 10.06 2.68 0.50
CA GLN A 95 10.40 4.11 0.46
C GLN A 95 9.51 4.94 1.39
N SER A 96 8.22 4.59 1.53
CA SER A 96 7.33 5.24 2.51
C SER A 96 7.83 5.02 3.95
N ILE A 97 8.28 3.82 4.27
CA ILE A 97 8.86 3.50 5.59
C ILE A 97 10.15 4.30 5.82
N ASN A 98 11.03 4.36 4.82
CA ASN A 98 12.30 5.09 4.90
C ASN A 98 12.06 6.59 5.10
N ASN A 99 11.11 7.18 4.40
CA ASN A 99 10.71 8.58 4.58
C ASN A 99 10.22 8.86 6.00
N VAL A 100 9.32 8.04 6.53
CA VAL A 100 8.83 8.20 7.90
C VAL A 100 9.97 8.08 8.90
N GLY A 101 10.90 7.16 8.69
CA GLY A 101 12.10 7.02 9.51
C GLY A 101 12.98 8.27 9.48
N ALA A 102 13.26 8.81 8.30
CA ALA A 102 14.09 10.02 8.15
C ALA A 102 13.42 11.26 8.76
N LEU A 103 12.11 11.46 8.50
CA LEU A 103 11.33 12.55 9.10
C LEU A 103 11.31 12.48 10.63
N SER A 104 11.11 11.27 11.18
CA SER A 104 11.11 11.04 12.62
C SER A 104 12.48 11.30 13.24
N ALA A 105 13.56 10.80 12.62
CA ALA A 105 14.92 11.02 13.07
C ALA A 105 15.27 12.53 13.07
N ALA A 106 14.88 13.26 12.02
CA ALA A 106 15.12 14.71 11.96
C ALA A 106 14.42 15.47 13.10
N LEU A 107 13.22 15.05 13.50
CA LEU A 107 12.47 15.68 14.59
C LEU A 107 13.08 15.44 15.98
N THR A 108 13.87 14.38 16.16
CA THR A 108 14.50 14.09 17.46
C THR A 108 15.71 14.97 17.77
N GLY A 109 16.36 15.54 16.75
CA GLY A 109 17.56 16.38 16.87
C GLY A 109 17.29 17.82 17.28
N LEU A 110 16.09 18.16 17.74
CA LEU A 110 15.73 19.53 18.08
C LEU A 110 16.20 19.95 19.48
N PRO A 111 16.57 21.23 19.68
CA PRO A 111 17.16 21.70 20.92
C PRO A 111 16.19 21.68 22.10
N THR A 112 16.74 21.44 23.28
CA THR A 112 16.09 21.71 24.55
C THR A 112 16.31 23.17 24.96
N ILE A 113 15.40 23.74 25.75
CA ILE A 113 15.53 25.12 26.23
C ILE A 113 16.62 25.18 27.31
N PRO A 114 17.70 25.98 27.13
CA PRO A 114 18.67 26.25 28.19
C PRO A 114 18.04 26.93 29.40
N ASN A 115 18.64 26.79 30.57
CA ASN A 115 18.05 27.30 31.82
C ASN A 115 17.92 28.81 31.88
N ASP A 116 18.76 29.53 31.16
CA ASP A 116 18.88 30.99 31.14
C ASP A 116 18.07 31.66 30.00
N THR A 117 17.36 30.88 29.18
CA THR A 117 16.57 31.40 28.08
C THR A 117 15.12 31.03 28.18
N THR A 118 14.24 31.80 27.51
CA THR A 118 12.80 31.53 27.42
C THR A 118 12.40 30.92 26.09
N LEU A 119 13.27 31.00 25.08
CA LEU A 119 13.04 30.50 23.72
C LEU A 119 14.34 29.91 23.18
N ALA A 120 14.22 28.71 22.61
CA ALA A 120 15.31 28.10 21.84
C ALA A 120 14.72 27.52 20.55
N CYS A 121 15.36 27.85 19.42
CA CYS A 121 15.01 27.30 18.12
C CYS A 121 16.22 26.58 17.53
N GLY A 122 15.97 25.59 16.68
CA GLY A 122 17.03 24.84 16.04
C GLY A 122 16.57 24.13 14.78
N LEU A 123 17.57 23.65 14.06
CA LEU A 123 17.42 22.83 12.88
C LEU A 123 17.98 21.43 13.17
N GLY A 124 17.36 20.43 12.60
CA GLY A 124 17.79 19.05 12.68
C GLY A 124 17.83 18.40 11.31
N THR A 125 18.60 17.34 11.20
CA THR A 125 18.62 16.48 10.03
C THR A 125 18.45 15.04 10.47
N GLY A 126 17.85 14.23 9.61
CA GLY A 126 17.69 12.80 9.85
C GLY A 126 17.86 12.00 8.57
N THR A 127 18.28 10.77 8.71
CA THR A 127 18.38 9.82 7.58
C THR A 127 17.89 8.45 8.03
N HIS A 128 17.25 7.74 7.10
CA HIS A 128 16.84 6.36 7.27
C HIS A 128 16.70 5.70 5.90
N GLY A 129 17.26 4.48 5.73
CA GLY A 129 17.14 3.71 4.48
C GLY A 129 17.65 4.42 3.21
N GLY A 130 18.55 5.41 3.35
CA GLY A 130 19.03 6.22 2.24
C GLY A 130 18.25 7.51 2.00
N ASP A 131 17.12 7.71 2.65
CA ASP A 131 16.35 8.94 2.59
C ASP A 131 16.84 9.96 3.62
N PHE A 132 16.68 11.25 3.29
CA PHE A 132 17.10 12.36 4.12
C PHE A 132 15.94 13.31 4.39
N ALA A 133 15.91 13.86 5.60
CA ALA A 133 14.94 14.87 6.00
C ALA A 133 15.61 16.02 6.75
N LEU A 134 15.02 17.20 6.61
CA LEU A 134 15.34 18.40 7.38
C LEU A 134 14.21 18.68 8.35
N SER A 135 14.53 19.18 9.53
CA SER A 135 13.55 19.68 10.51
C SER A 135 13.93 21.04 11.04
N GLY A 136 12.92 21.77 11.48
CA GLY A 136 13.07 23.00 12.23
C GLY A 136 12.05 23.05 13.35
N GLY A 137 12.43 23.62 14.48
CA GLY A 137 11.49 23.72 15.59
C GLY A 137 11.97 24.66 16.67
N CYS A 138 11.04 25.04 17.53
CA CYS A 138 11.30 25.88 18.68
C CYS A 138 10.67 25.29 19.93
N ALA A 139 11.27 25.62 21.07
CA ALA A 139 10.72 25.37 22.37
C ALA A 139 10.68 26.70 23.16
N SER A 140 9.59 26.97 23.85
CA SER A 140 9.37 28.21 24.62
C SER A 140 8.88 27.90 26.03
N LYS A 141 9.43 28.61 27.01
CA LYS A 141 8.87 28.65 28.37
C LYS A 141 7.72 29.66 28.40
N VAL A 142 6.52 29.21 28.68
CA VAL A 142 5.35 30.07 28.88
C VAL A 142 5.40 30.68 30.29
N ASN A 143 5.80 29.85 31.27
CA ASN A 143 6.02 30.24 32.65
C ASN A 143 6.95 29.21 33.33
N GLU A 144 7.22 29.35 34.63
CA GLU A 144 8.09 28.44 35.39
C GLU A 144 7.61 26.98 35.40
N LYS A 145 6.31 26.74 35.15
CA LYS A 145 5.68 25.42 35.21
C LYS A 145 5.30 24.87 33.85
N LEU A 146 5.24 25.67 32.79
CA LEU A 146 4.77 25.28 31.47
C LEU A 146 5.76 25.66 30.39
N SER A 147 6.12 24.70 29.58
CA SER A 147 6.87 24.88 28.34
C SER A 147 6.09 24.27 27.17
N ILE A 148 6.22 24.88 26.01
CA ILE A 148 5.64 24.40 24.75
C ILE A 148 6.78 24.15 23.77
N ASN A 149 6.69 23.09 23.00
CA ASN A 149 7.58 22.83 21.87
C ASN A 149 6.76 22.51 20.62
N TYR A 150 7.29 22.92 19.47
CA TYR A 150 6.72 22.61 18.17
C TYR A 150 7.82 22.44 17.15
N ALA A 151 7.61 21.55 16.20
CA ALA A 151 8.57 21.26 15.15
C ALA A 151 7.89 20.71 13.92
N ALA A 152 8.55 20.87 12.79
CA ALA A 152 8.17 20.29 11.53
C ALA A 152 9.39 19.71 10.82
N SER A 153 9.19 18.68 10.03
CA SER A 153 10.22 18.10 9.16
C SER A 153 9.68 17.87 7.76
N VAL A 154 10.58 17.88 6.79
CA VAL A 154 10.29 17.66 5.37
C VAL A 154 11.39 16.82 4.76
N THR A 155 11.04 15.90 3.84
CA THR A 155 12.03 15.15 3.08
C THR A 155 12.78 16.06 2.11
N MET A 156 14.06 15.74 1.88
CA MET A 156 14.91 16.50 0.96
C MET A 156 14.44 16.36 -0.49
N PRO A 157 14.54 17.42 -1.33
CA PRO A 157 14.29 17.32 -2.75
C PRO A 157 15.25 16.33 -3.43
N GLY A 158 14.76 15.61 -4.45
CA GLY A 158 15.58 14.67 -5.24
C GLY A 158 15.42 13.22 -4.88
N GLN A 159 14.66 12.89 -3.86
CA GLN A 159 14.23 11.53 -3.59
C GLN A 159 13.18 11.11 -4.63
N ASN A 160 13.35 9.94 -5.25
CA ASN A 160 12.41 9.38 -6.23
C ASN A 160 11.16 8.83 -5.52
N TYR A 161 10.47 9.70 -4.81
CA TYR A 161 9.28 9.34 -4.05
C TYR A 161 8.02 9.75 -4.79
N ALA A 162 7.22 8.77 -5.16
CA ALA A 162 5.93 8.96 -5.84
C ALA A 162 4.78 9.15 -4.83
N GLY A 163 4.99 9.97 -3.79
CA GLY A 163 3.95 10.29 -2.81
C GLY A 163 3.51 11.75 -2.90
N ASP A 164 2.34 12.03 -2.33
CA ASP A 164 1.81 13.39 -2.20
C ASP A 164 2.61 14.19 -1.15
N PHE A 165 2.35 15.50 -1.05
CA PHE A 165 3.01 16.38 -0.09
C PHE A 165 2.84 15.90 1.36
N GLU A 166 1.69 15.32 1.70
CA GLU A 166 1.40 14.78 3.02
C GLU A 166 2.40 13.70 3.48
N ASP A 167 2.88 12.89 2.54
CA ASP A 167 3.86 11.84 2.83
C ASP A 167 5.29 12.37 3.02
N LYS A 168 5.54 13.63 2.65
CA LYS A 168 6.85 14.30 2.71
C LYS A 168 7.00 15.22 3.90
N PHE A 169 5.99 15.32 4.73
CA PHE A 169 5.91 16.26 5.83
C PHE A 169 5.52 15.55 7.12
N SER A 170 6.15 15.96 8.22
CA SER A 170 5.75 15.56 9.56
C SER A 170 5.85 16.73 10.51
N ALA A 171 4.97 16.81 11.47
CA ALA A 171 4.99 17.87 12.48
C ALA A 171 4.66 17.32 13.87
N ARG A 172 5.15 18.00 14.89
CA ARG A 172 4.80 17.71 16.28
C ARG A 172 4.57 19.00 17.07
N ALA A 173 3.71 18.90 18.07
CA ALA A 173 3.58 19.89 19.13
C ALA A 173 3.54 19.15 20.48
N GLY A 174 4.12 19.73 21.50
CA GLY A 174 4.18 19.14 22.83
C GLY A 174 4.14 20.19 23.92
N PHE A 175 3.61 19.77 25.08
CA PHE A 175 3.57 20.56 26.29
C PHE A 175 4.27 19.81 27.40
N VAL A 176 5.07 20.54 28.17
CA VAL A 176 5.75 20.00 29.35
C VAL A 176 5.36 20.87 30.54
N TRP A 177 4.83 20.26 31.59
CA TRP A 177 4.48 20.94 32.83
C TRP A 177 5.20 20.29 34.01
N LYS A 178 5.49 21.08 35.02
CA LYS A 178 6.13 20.67 36.30
C LYS A 178 5.14 20.80 37.45
#